data_8c4a7c9f96063d85e804939c0e6de8fc
#
_entry.id   8c4a7c9f96063d85e804939c0e6de8fc
#
_cell.length_a   1.000
_cell.length_b   1.000
_cell.length_c   1.000
_cell.angle_alpha   90.00
_cell.angle_beta   90.00
_cell.angle_gamma   90.00
#
_symmetry.space_group_name_H-M   'P 1'
#
loop_
_entity.id
_entity.type
_entity.pdbx_description
1 polymer ?
#
loop_
_entity_poly.entity_id
_entity_poly.type
_entity_poly.pdbx_seq_one_letter_code
_entity_poly.pdbx_strand_id
1 'polypeptide(L)'
;EVNEMVNFKTGSVRRFFVQTERPGLGDMTESMAAHAHREIDPASEVETSVGWCGFWDERVADPTQFDVNLVGFGFRVDTLKVPNAVLAPKTRDACEALKQELKLDSLNRQQIADVRAQVKQQLRLRIPPRTQVTQVVWSEDEKDVVYLMTGSDAVAAQFHELFERTFD
;
A
#
# COMPACT_ATOMS: atom_id res chain seq x y z
N GLU A 1 -14.94 29.10 15.61
CA GLU A 1 -15.37 27.70 15.36
C GLU A 1 -15.23 27.47 13.87
N VAL A 2 -14.08 26.94 13.45
CA VAL A 2 -13.86 26.54 12.06
C VAL A 2 -14.36 25.12 11.94
N ASN A 3 -15.56 24.97 11.41
CA ASN A 3 -16.09 23.69 10.99
C ASN A 3 -15.30 23.29 9.73
N GLU A 4 -14.11 22.72 9.88
CA GLU A 4 -13.38 22.12 8.77
C GLU A 4 -14.18 20.90 8.30
N MET A 5 -15.00 21.14 7.29
CA MET A 5 -15.68 20.06 6.57
C MET A 5 -14.61 19.12 6.01
N VAL A 6 -14.59 17.87 6.49
CA VAL A 6 -13.71 16.83 5.98
C VAL A 6 -13.99 16.66 4.48
N ASN A 7 -13.09 17.15 3.66
CA ASN A 7 -13.25 17.12 2.20
C ASN A 7 -12.69 15.79 1.68
N PHE A 8 -13.58 14.82 1.45
CA PHE A 8 -13.21 13.52 0.91
C PHE A 8 -12.83 13.63 -0.57
N LYS A 9 -11.67 13.10 -0.93
CA LYS A 9 -11.14 13.14 -2.30
C LYS A 9 -11.87 12.23 -3.29
N THR A 10 -12.74 11.33 -2.83
CA THR A 10 -13.47 10.38 -3.69
C THR A 10 -14.96 10.44 -3.44
N GLY A 11 -15.76 10.23 -4.51
CA GLY A 11 -17.21 10.13 -4.40
C GLY A 11 -17.74 8.75 -4.00
N SER A 12 -16.88 7.74 -3.82
CA SER A 12 -17.27 6.37 -3.49
C SER A 12 -16.87 6.03 -2.07
N VAL A 13 -17.83 5.48 -1.32
CA VAL A 13 -17.65 5.08 0.08
C VAL A 13 -18.16 3.65 0.27
N ARG A 14 -17.39 2.83 0.97
CA ARG A 14 -17.81 1.51 1.45
C ARG A 14 -18.04 1.55 2.95
N ARG A 15 -19.08 0.86 3.41
CA ARG A 15 -19.41 0.71 4.82
C ARG A 15 -19.12 -0.71 5.27
N PHE A 16 -18.45 -0.84 6.40
CA PHE A 16 -18.22 -2.09 7.09
C PHE A 16 -18.87 -1.99 8.47
N PHE A 17 -19.65 -3.01 8.82
CA PHE A 17 -20.24 -3.12 10.16
C PHE A 17 -19.29 -3.93 11.03
N VAL A 18 -18.76 -3.31 12.07
CA VAL A 18 -17.84 -3.94 13.01
C VAL A 18 -18.64 -4.59 14.12
N GLN A 19 -18.24 -5.79 14.52
CA GLN A 19 -18.95 -6.54 15.58
C GLN A 19 -18.37 -6.26 16.98
N THR A 20 -17.16 -5.73 17.04
CA THR A 20 -16.45 -5.36 18.27
C THR A 20 -16.59 -3.86 18.52
N GLU A 21 -16.62 -3.47 19.79
CA GLU A 21 -16.57 -2.06 20.19
C GLU A 21 -15.24 -1.44 19.75
N ARG A 22 -15.28 -0.17 19.35
CA ARG A 22 -14.07 0.58 18.99
C ARG A 22 -13.14 0.68 20.21
N PRO A 23 -11.86 0.28 20.08
CA PRO A 23 -10.89 0.45 21.16
C PRO A 23 -10.74 1.93 21.57
N GLY A 24 -10.32 2.17 22.79
CA GLY A 24 -9.93 3.50 23.23
C GLY A 24 -8.81 4.08 22.34
N LEU A 25 -8.72 5.40 22.26
CA LEU A 25 -7.78 6.07 21.35
C LEU A 25 -6.32 5.64 21.59
N GLY A 26 -5.92 5.41 22.86
CA GLY A 26 -4.58 4.91 23.20
C GLY A 26 -4.33 3.50 22.67
N ASP A 27 -5.27 2.59 22.86
CA ASP A 27 -5.16 1.20 22.39
C ASP A 27 -5.17 1.15 20.86
N MET A 28 -5.98 2.02 20.22
CA MET A 28 -5.96 2.20 18.76
C MET A 28 -4.58 2.63 18.26
N THR A 29 -3.97 3.63 18.93
CA THR A 29 -2.63 4.12 18.55
C THR A 29 -1.60 3.00 18.64
N GLU A 30 -1.59 2.20 19.69
CA GLU A 30 -0.68 1.07 19.85
C GLU A 30 -0.91 -0.02 18.79
N SER A 31 -2.15 -0.40 18.55
CA SER A 31 -2.52 -1.41 17.54
C SER A 31 -2.16 -0.96 16.13
N MET A 32 -2.44 0.30 15.80
CA MET A 32 -2.07 0.88 14.51
C MET A 32 -0.55 0.99 14.35
N ALA A 33 0.20 1.37 15.39
CA ALA A 33 1.65 1.46 15.36
C ALA A 33 2.30 0.08 15.10
N ALA A 34 1.73 -1.00 15.67
CA ALA A 34 2.21 -2.37 15.42
C ALA A 34 2.05 -2.79 13.94
N HIS A 35 1.06 -2.23 13.26
CA HIS A 35 0.73 -2.50 11.86
C HIS A 35 0.90 -1.25 10.97
N ALA A 36 1.75 -0.31 11.38
CA ALA A 36 2.07 0.88 10.61
C ALA A 36 2.65 0.52 9.25
N HIS A 37 2.34 1.34 8.23
CA HIS A 37 2.92 1.17 6.91
C HIS A 37 4.45 1.21 6.97
N ARG A 38 5.08 0.31 6.23
CA ARG A 38 6.54 0.25 6.08
C ARG A 38 6.89 0.43 4.62
N GLU A 39 7.91 1.23 4.36
CA GLU A 39 8.41 1.43 3.00
C GLU A 39 8.90 0.11 2.40
N ILE A 40 8.68 -0.04 1.09
CA ILE A 40 9.20 -1.19 0.35
C ILE A 40 10.70 -0.99 0.16
N ASP A 41 11.50 -1.95 0.63
CA ASP A 41 12.91 -2.03 0.26
C ASP A 41 13.02 -2.41 -1.23
N PRO A 42 13.56 -1.52 -2.09
CA PRO A 42 13.72 -1.83 -3.51
C PRO A 42 14.64 -3.02 -3.79
N ALA A 43 15.52 -3.35 -2.85
CA ALA A 43 16.42 -4.50 -2.95
C ALA A 43 15.72 -5.83 -2.65
N SER A 44 14.57 -5.80 -1.97
CA SER A 44 13.77 -6.99 -1.68
C SER A 44 12.92 -7.41 -2.89
N GLU A 45 12.30 -8.60 -2.82
CA GLU A 45 11.34 -9.06 -3.83
C GLU A 45 9.90 -8.62 -3.54
N VAL A 46 9.67 -7.97 -2.40
CA VAL A 46 8.34 -7.50 -1.97
C VAL A 46 7.82 -6.44 -2.96
N GLU A 47 6.70 -6.69 -3.58
CA GLU A 47 6.09 -5.77 -4.55
C GLU A 47 4.99 -4.90 -3.95
N THR A 48 4.44 -5.26 -2.79
CA THR A 48 3.34 -4.53 -2.16
C THR A 48 3.56 -4.43 -0.66
N SER A 49 3.36 -3.24 -0.10
CA SER A 49 3.31 -2.99 1.34
C SER A 49 1.98 -2.36 1.70
N VAL A 50 1.33 -2.87 2.74
CA VAL A 50 0.10 -2.31 3.29
C VAL A 50 0.30 -2.00 4.77
N GLY A 51 -0.35 -0.95 5.25
CA GLY A 51 -0.27 -0.57 6.65
C GLY A 51 -1.11 0.66 6.97
N TRP A 52 -1.16 0.97 8.25
CA TRP A 52 -1.84 2.15 8.74
C TRP A 52 -0.97 3.40 8.62
N CYS A 53 -1.61 4.53 8.42
CA CYS A 53 -1.02 5.86 8.49
C CYS A 53 -2.04 6.84 9.11
N GLY A 54 -1.63 8.06 9.35
CA GLY A 54 -2.51 9.11 9.85
C GLY A 54 -3.51 9.58 8.80
N PHE A 55 -4.57 10.20 9.25
CA PHE A 55 -5.61 10.73 8.36
C PHE A 55 -5.10 11.88 7.48
N TRP A 56 -4.28 12.75 8.03
CA TRP A 56 -3.68 13.91 7.38
C TRP A 56 -2.18 13.75 7.11
N ASP A 57 -1.47 13.00 7.95
CA ASP A 57 -0.03 12.75 7.83
C ASP A 57 0.26 11.27 7.57
N GLU A 58 0.67 10.96 6.36
CA GLU A 58 0.95 9.60 5.92
C GLU A 58 2.19 8.96 6.57
N ARG A 59 2.98 9.74 7.33
CA ARG A 59 4.23 9.30 7.96
C ARG A 59 4.03 8.69 9.35
N VAL A 60 2.91 8.97 9.99
CA VAL A 60 2.63 8.56 11.36
C VAL A 60 1.33 7.75 11.37
N ALA A 61 1.37 6.55 11.94
CA ALA A 61 0.19 5.70 12.11
C ALA A 61 -0.53 6.09 13.41
N ASP A 62 -1.21 7.24 13.39
CA ASP A 62 -1.90 7.78 14.55
C ASP A 62 -3.35 8.15 14.19
N PRO A 63 -4.35 7.67 14.96
CA PRO A 63 -5.74 8.02 14.73
C PRO A 63 -6.00 9.48 15.11
N THR A 64 -6.80 10.16 14.31
CA THR A 64 -7.26 11.52 14.56
C THR A 64 -8.68 11.51 15.10
N GLN A 65 -8.88 12.02 16.31
CA GLN A 65 -10.22 12.17 16.87
C GLN A 65 -10.87 13.45 16.32
N PHE A 66 -11.99 13.30 15.61
CA PHE A 66 -12.79 14.43 15.11
C PHE A 66 -13.86 14.84 16.10
N ASP A 67 -14.49 13.86 16.76
CA ASP A 67 -15.50 14.02 17.77
C ASP A 67 -15.41 12.84 18.76
N VAL A 68 -16.21 12.87 19.83
CA VAL A 68 -16.28 11.79 20.83
C VAL A 68 -16.51 10.43 20.17
N ASN A 69 -17.40 10.37 19.18
CA ASN A 69 -17.82 9.16 18.49
C ASN A 69 -17.19 8.99 17.09
N LEU A 70 -16.26 9.85 16.68
CA LEU A 70 -15.74 9.86 15.31
C LEU A 70 -14.22 9.93 15.29
N VAL A 71 -13.59 8.89 14.74
CA VAL A 71 -12.13 8.78 14.59
C VAL A 71 -11.78 8.53 13.13
N GLY A 72 -10.75 9.22 12.64
CA GLY A 72 -10.22 9.03 11.30
C GLY A 72 -8.77 8.57 11.29
N PHE A 73 -8.41 7.77 10.31
CA PHE A 73 -7.05 7.32 10.05
C PHE A 73 -6.87 6.99 8.56
N GLY A 74 -5.67 6.63 8.16
CA GLY A 74 -5.35 6.31 6.78
C GLY A 74 -4.99 4.85 6.59
N PHE A 75 -5.41 4.28 5.48
CA PHE A 75 -4.98 2.99 4.96
C PHE A 75 -4.08 3.22 3.75
N ARG A 76 -2.79 2.85 3.86
CA ARG A 76 -1.79 3.08 2.82
C ARG A 76 -1.38 1.77 2.16
N VAL A 77 -1.35 1.79 0.83
CA VAL A 77 -0.86 0.71 -0.03
C VAL A 77 0.22 1.28 -0.94
N ASP A 78 1.43 0.76 -0.81
CA ASP A 78 2.51 1.03 -1.75
C ASP A 78 2.72 -0.17 -2.66
N THR A 79 2.95 0.10 -3.95
CA THR A 79 3.23 -0.93 -4.95
C THR A 79 4.48 -0.57 -5.73
N LEU A 80 5.49 -1.43 -5.69
CA LEU A 80 6.73 -1.30 -6.45
C LEU A 80 6.82 -2.42 -7.49
N LYS A 81 6.21 -2.18 -8.64
CA LYS A 81 6.18 -3.14 -9.76
C LYS A 81 6.83 -2.53 -10.99
N VAL A 82 7.81 -3.24 -11.55
CA VAL A 82 8.45 -2.84 -12.81
C VAL A 82 7.50 -3.16 -13.97
N PRO A 83 7.04 -2.17 -14.76
CA PRO A 83 6.18 -2.42 -15.90
C PRO A 83 6.89 -3.26 -16.96
N ASN A 84 6.21 -4.26 -17.51
CA ASN A 84 6.81 -5.11 -18.55
C ASN A 84 7.19 -4.32 -19.81
N ALA A 85 6.48 -3.25 -20.11
CA ALA A 85 6.82 -2.33 -21.22
C ALA A 85 8.21 -1.70 -21.08
N VAL A 86 8.71 -1.55 -19.84
CA VAL A 86 10.07 -1.05 -19.56
C VAL A 86 11.06 -2.21 -19.42
N LEU A 87 10.65 -3.30 -18.77
CA LEU A 87 11.49 -4.45 -18.49
C LEU A 87 11.88 -5.22 -19.76
N ALA A 88 10.95 -5.45 -20.68
CA ALA A 88 11.20 -6.28 -21.88
C ALA A 88 12.26 -5.69 -22.83
N PRO A 89 12.20 -4.40 -23.22
CA PRO A 89 13.26 -3.81 -24.05
C PRO A 89 14.63 -3.83 -23.37
N LYS A 90 14.70 -3.46 -22.09
CA LYS A 90 15.95 -3.45 -21.33
C LYS A 90 16.55 -4.86 -21.17
N THR A 91 15.70 -5.88 -21.00
CA THR A 91 16.15 -7.28 -20.98
C THR A 91 16.72 -7.69 -22.33
N ARG A 92 16.09 -7.29 -23.45
CA ARG A 92 16.59 -7.58 -24.79
C ARG A 92 17.97 -6.98 -25.02
N ASP A 93 18.12 -5.69 -24.72
CA ASP A 93 19.39 -4.98 -24.88
C ASP A 93 20.51 -5.62 -24.05
N ALA A 94 20.21 -6.01 -22.79
CA ALA A 94 21.14 -6.69 -21.92
C ALA A 94 21.52 -8.10 -22.42
N CYS A 95 20.57 -8.83 -22.98
CA CYS A 95 20.85 -10.15 -23.60
C CYS A 95 21.75 -10.02 -24.82
N GLU A 96 21.54 -9.02 -25.67
CA GLU A 96 22.41 -8.78 -26.83
C GLU A 96 23.83 -8.38 -26.39
N ALA A 97 23.96 -7.54 -25.38
CA ALA A 97 25.26 -7.19 -24.81
C ALA A 97 25.99 -8.43 -24.26
N LEU A 98 25.30 -9.29 -23.50
CA LEU A 98 25.87 -10.52 -22.95
C LEU A 98 26.29 -11.52 -24.06
N LYS A 99 25.51 -11.66 -25.14
CA LYS A 99 25.87 -12.46 -26.31
C LYS A 99 27.19 -12.00 -26.95
N GLN A 100 27.33 -10.70 -27.12
CA GLN A 100 28.56 -10.10 -27.69
C GLN A 100 29.78 -10.31 -26.78
N GLU A 101 29.61 -10.10 -25.48
CA GLU A 101 30.65 -10.29 -24.47
C GLU A 101 31.16 -11.75 -24.44
N LEU A 102 30.22 -12.71 -24.41
CA LEU A 102 30.51 -14.13 -24.35
C LEU A 102 30.82 -14.75 -25.73
N LYS A 103 30.71 -13.99 -26.82
CA LYS A 103 30.85 -14.44 -28.21
C LYS A 103 29.99 -15.66 -28.54
N LEU A 104 28.75 -15.63 -28.09
CA LEU A 104 27.75 -16.68 -28.29
C LEU A 104 26.75 -16.26 -29.37
N ASP A 105 26.31 -17.24 -30.18
CA ASP A 105 25.23 -17.03 -31.16
C ASP A 105 23.86 -16.91 -30.49
N SER A 106 23.67 -17.60 -29.35
CA SER A 106 22.42 -17.59 -28.59
C SER A 106 22.65 -17.80 -27.10
N LEU A 107 21.74 -17.27 -26.29
CA LEU A 107 21.67 -17.52 -24.85
C LEU A 107 20.69 -18.66 -24.57
N ASN A 108 21.00 -19.48 -23.57
CA ASN A 108 20.07 -20.48 -23.09
C ASN A 108 18.97 -19.84 -22.20
N ARG A 109 17.92 -20.62 -21.92
CA ARG A 109 16.76 -20.15 -21.16
C ARG A 109 17.13 -19.62 -19.76
N GLN A 110 18.08 -20.26 -19.09
CA GLN A 110 18.53 -19.84 -17.76
C GLN A 110 19.26 -18.49 -17.81
N GLN A 111 20.19 -18.33 -18.74
CA GLN A 111 20.90 -17.07 -18.94
C GLN A 111 19.95 -15.90 -19.21
N ILE A 112 18.91 -16.11 -20.03
CA ILE A 112 17.88 -15.07 -20.28
C ILE A 112 17.11 -14.76 -19.01
N ALA A 113 16.74 -15.76 -18.19
CA ALA A 113 16.06 -15.56 -16.93
C ALA A 113 16.91 -14.78 -15.93
N ASP A 114 18.19 -15.09 -15.82
CA ASP A 114 19.14 -14.42 -14.92
C ASP A 114 19.33 -12.95 -15.33
N VAL A 115 19.52 -12.69 -16.64
CA VAL A 115 19.60 -11.31 -17.18
C VAL A 115 18.31 -10.53 -16.85
N ARG A 116 17.16 -11.15 -17.06
CA ARG A 116 15.87 -10.52 -16.77
C ARG A 116 15.72 -10.18 -15.29
N ALA A 117 16.12 -11.08 -14.39
CA ALA A 117 16.08 -10.85 -12.95
C ALA A 117 17.01 -9.69 -12.55
N GLN A 118 18.23 -9.66 -13.09
CA GLN A 118 19.19 -8.59 -12.84
C GLN A 118 18.68 -7.23 -13.33
N VAL A 119 18.14 -7.16 -14.55
CA VAL A 119 17.56 -5.94 -15.11
C VAL A 119 16.35 -5.47 -14.28
N LYS A 120 15.48 -6.40 -13.86
CA LYS A 120 14.33 -6.10 -12.97
C LYS A 120 14.82 -5.46 -11.67
N GLN A 121 15.85 -6.02 -11.05
CA GLN A 121 16.42 -5.51 -9.81
C GLN A 121 17.01 -4.10 -9.97
N GLN A 122 17.76 -3.86 -11.03
CA GLN A 122 18.31 -2.53 -11.33
C GLN A 122 17.20 -1.48 -11.56
N LEU A 123 16.13 -1.86 -12.24
CA LEU A 123 14.99 -0.97 -12.47
C LEU A 123 14.23 -0.67 -11.19
N ARG A 124 14.06 -1.65 -10.29
CA ARG A 124 13.42 -1.43 -8.98
C ARG A 124 14.10 -0.35 -8.14
N LEU A 125 15.43 -0.28 -8.20
CA LEU A 125 16.22 0.75 -7.48
C LEU A 125 16.01 2.17 -8.02
N ARG A 126 15.41 2.31 -9.21
CA ARG A 126 15.23 3.61 -9.91
C ARG A 126 13.78 4.05 -10.03
N ILE A 127 12.84 3.15 -9.84
CA ILE A 127 11.41 3.43 -9.97
C ILE A 127 10.85 3.67 -8.56
N PRO A 128 10.19 4.82 -8.31
CA PRO A 128 9.53 5.04 -7.04
C PRO A 128 8.30 4.12 -6.91
N PRO A 129 7.94 3.70 -5.69
CA PRO A 129 6.69 3.00 -5.47
C PRO A 129 5.50 3.88 -5.82
N ARG A 130 4.43 3.26 -6.31
CA ARG A 130 3.14 3.91 -6.44
C ARG A 130 2.44 3.84 -5.08
N THR A 131 2.18 4.99 -4.49
CA THR A 131 1.49 5.13 -3.20
C THR A 131 0.00 5.41 -3.44
N GLN A 132 -0.85 4.71 -2.72
CA GLN A 132 -2.27 5.00 -2.61
C GLN A 132 -2.65 5.06 -1.14
N VAL A 133 -3.21 6.19 -0.72
CA VAL A 133 -3.77 6.38 0.61
C VAL A 133 -5.28 6.49 0.51
N THR A 134 -5.96 5.71 1.32
CA THR A 134 -7.41 5.68 1.44
C THR A 134 -7.80 6.12 2.84
N GLN A 135 -8.62 7.15 2.94
CA GLN A 135 -9.10 7.64 4.23
C GLN A 135 -10.15 6.68 4.81
N VAL A 136 -10.07 6.50 6.12
CA VAL A 136 -10.95 5.65 6.92
C VAL A 136 -11.55 6.50 8.03
N VAL A 137 -12.84 6.33 8.26
CA VAL A 137 -13.54 6.97 9.37
C VAL A 137 -14.32 5.90 10.13
N TRP A 138 -14.10 5.80 11.44
CA TRP A 138 -14.83 4.90 12.32
C TRP A 138 -15.80 5.70 13.18
N SER A 139 -17.11 5.39 13.06
CA SER A 139 -18.20 6.05 13.79
C SER A 139 -18.85 5.08 14.77
N GLU A 140 -19.00 5.49 16.02
CA GLU A 140 -19.76 4.79 17.05
C GLU A 140 -21.26 5.18 17.03
N ASP A 141 -21.65 6.26 16.35
CA ASP A 141 -23.02 6.76 16.32
C ASP A 141 -23.99 5.78 15.64
N GLU A 142 -23.49 4.98 14.68
CA GLU A 142 -24.28 4.05 13.88
C GLU A 142 -23.84 2.58 14.10
N LYS A 143 -23.74 2.11 15.34
CA LYS A 143 -23.37 0.71 15.67
C LYS A 143 -22.01 0.31 15.09
N ASP A 144 -20.99 1.07 15.40
CA ASP A 144 -19.61 0.76 14.99
C ASP A 144 -19.47 0.53 13.47
N VAL A 145 -19.74 1.57 12.71
CA VAL A 145 -19.58 1.57 11.26
C VAL A 145 -18.25 2.17 10.88
N VAL A 146 -17.50 1.45 10.05
CA VAL A 146 -16.28 1.94 9.41
C VAL A 146 -16.57 2.32 7.98
N TYR A 147 -16.25 3.56 7.63
CA TYR A 147 -16.36 4.12 6.30
C TYR A 147 -14.97 4.12 5.63
N LEU A 148 -14.84 3.40 4.54
CA LEU A 148 -13.63 3.36 3.70
C LEU A 148 -13.88 4.15 2.41
N MET A 149 -13.09 5.19 2.18
CA MET A 149 -13.27 6.12 1.05
C MET A 149 -12.73 5.56 -0.27
N THR A 150 -13.31 4.46 -0.75
CA THR A 150 -12.92 3.80 -2.00
C THR A 150 -14.08 3.12 -2.71
N GLY A 151 -14.01 3.07 -4.05
CA GLY A 151 -14.83 2.20 -4.88
C GLY A 151 -14.16 0.89 -5.28
N SER A 152 -12.88 0.70 -4.96
CA SER A 152 -12.08 -0.46 -5.39
C SER A 152 -12.31 -1.68 -4.52
N ASP A 153 -12.71 -2.82 -5.12
CA ASP A 153 -12.85 -4.10 -4.44
C ASP A 153 -11.51 -4.62 -3.91
N ALA A 154 -10.44 -4.44 -4.66
CA ALA A 154 -9.10 -4.88 -4.27
C ALA A 154 -8.59 -4.13 -3.03
N VAL A 155 -8.79 -2.81 -2.97
CA VAL A 155 -8.43 -1.99 -1.81
C VAL A 155 -9.28 -2.38 -0.60
N ALA A 156 -10.57 -2.62 -0.80
CA ALA A 156 -11.48 -3.03 0.27
C ALA A 156 -11.11 -4.39 0.85
N ALA A 157 -10.70 -5.35 0.02
CA ALA A 157 -10.25 -6.67 0.49
C ALA A 157 -8.95 -6.58 1.32
N GLN A 158 -7.96 -5.81 0.84
CA GLN A 158 -6.71 -5.59 1.58
C GLN A 158 -6.95 -4.84 2.91
N PHE A 159 -7.86 -3.86 2.90
CA PHE A 159 -8.28 -3.15 4.09
C PHE A 159 -8.89 -4.10 5.12
N HIS A 160 -9.85 -4.94 4.71
CA HIS A 160 -10.52 -5.90 5.59
C HIS A 160 -9.52 -6.84 6.27
N GLU A 161 -8.59 -7.41 5.52
CA GLU A 161 -7.55 -8.30 6.05
C GLU A 161 -6.66 -7.59 7.10
N LEU A 162 -6.25 -6.35 6.83
CA LEU A 162 -5.45 -5.59 7.78
C LEU A 162 -6.26 -5.17 9.00
N PHE A 163 -7.52 -4.79 8.80
CA PHE A 163 -8.40 -4.35 9.87
C PHE A 163 -8.67 -5.45 10.89
N GLU A 164 -9.06 -6.64 10.43
CA GLU A 164 -9.23 -7.82 11.30
C GLU A 164 -7.94 -8.14 12.07
N ARG A 165 -6.80 -8.16 11.41
CA ARG A 165 -5.52 -8.46 12.07
C ARG A 165 -5.11 -7.42 13.10
N THR A 166 -5.62 -6.20 13.00
CA THR A 166 -5.24 -5.09 13.88
C THR A 166 -6.17 -4.92 15.07
N PHE A 167 -7.48 -5.13 14.87
CA PHE A 167 -8.52 -4.77 15.83
C PHE A 167 -9.37 -5.95 16.33
N ASP A 168 -9.17 -7.17 15.81
CA ASP A 168 -9.71 -8.41 16.36
C ASP A 168 -8.68 -9.06 17.30
#